data_82714a5f2d37fb2a3a079722c69a921c
#
_entry.id   82714a5f2d37fb2a3a079722c69a921c
#
_cell.length_a   1.000
_cell.length_b   1.000
_cell.length_c   1.000
_cell.angle_alpha   90.00
_cell.angle_beta   90.00
_cell.angle_gamma   90.00
#
_symmetry.space_group_name_H-M   'P 1'
#
loop_
_entity.id
_entity.type
_entity.pdbx_description
1 polymer ?
#
loop_
_entity_poly.entity_id
_entity_poly.type
_entity_poly.pdbx_seq_one_letter_code
_entity_poly.pdbx_strand_id
1 'polypeptide(L)'
;LAVLEKKTKAGEAEVDLDVFLDNVVCIMVDEVHKAKADVLRDQLSGMFKDVPIRWGLTGTIPKDDHEAVACTCALGPVVGSLSSKELQDMGVLADLDISILQMKDAPAGFNSYAQELKWLTTDEVRLKHISKVIDQLSKNGNTLVLIDRIRTGEIFIEQNPEWVFVSGGMKVKDRQEEYDEISEMDNKVIVATYGVAAVGINIPRIFNLVMLEPGKSFVRVIQSIGRGIRRAKDKDYVNVVDITSDLKYSKRHLTKRKQFYKEQEFRHTITKVEYK
;
A
#
# COMPACT_ATOMS: atom_id res chain seq x y z
N LEU A 1 -7.69 -21.46 -9.77
CA LEU A 1 -8.84 -22.37 -9.51
C LEU A 1 -9.99 -22.13 -10.48
N ALA A 2 -10.58 -20.94 -10.61
CA ALA A 2 -11.65 -20.65 -11.56
C ALA A 2 -11.30 -21.03 -13.03
N VAL A 3 -10.02 -20.87 -13.42
CA VAL A 3 -9.53 -21.30 -14.73
C VAL A 3 -9.45 -22.83 -14.81
N LEU A 4 -9.02 -23.49 -13.73
CA LEU A 4 -8.96 -24.96 -13.66
C LEU A 4 -10.37 -25.55 -13.71
N GLU A 5 -11.32 -25.03 -12.94
CA GLU A 5 -12.72 -25.43 -12.96
C GLU A 5 -13.33 -25.31 -14.37
N LYS A 6 -13.03 -24.21 -15.06
CA LYS A 6 -13.49 -23.98 -16.43
C LYS A 6 -12.88 -24.99 -17.40
N LYS A 7 -11.57 -25.33 -17.24
CA LYS A 7 -10.91 -26.35 -18.07
C LYS A 7 -11.41 -27.75 -17.76
N THR A 8 -11.68 -28.08 -16.50
CA THR A 8 -12.28 -29.37 -16.10
C THR A 8 -13.65 -29.54 -16.73
N LYS A 9 -14.53 -28.51 -16.68
CA LYS A 9 -15.84 -28.52 -17.33
C LYS A 9 -15.75 -28.66 -18.87
N ALA A 10 -14.65 -28.19 -19.47
CA ALA A 10 -14.40 -28.33 -20.92
C ALA A 10 -13.67 -29.63 -21.30
N GLY A 11 -13.29 -30.47 -20.33
CA GLY A 11 -12.52 -31.69 -20.60
C GLY A 11 -11.05 -31.42 -20.99
N GLU A 12 -10.53 -30.21 -20.73
CA GLU A 12 -9.19 -29.75 -21.12
C GLU A 12 -8.20 -29.70 -19.94
N ALA A 13 -8.62 -30.15 -18.76
CA ALA A 13 -7.80 -30.08 -17.56
C ALA A 13 -6.81 -31.24 -17.51
N GLU A 14 -5.53 -30.94 -17.27
CA GLU A 14 -4.47 -31.94 -17.03
C GLU A 14 -4.59 -32.59 -15.65
N VAL A 15 -5.30 -31.97 -14.72
CA VAL A 15 -5.54 -32.42 -13.35
C VAL A 15 -7.03 -32.56 -13.12
N ASP A 16 -7.45 -33.74 -12.65
CA ASP A 16 -8.81 -33.95 -12.20
C ASP A 16 -9.09 -33.12 -10.95
N LEU A 17 -10.04 -32.21 -11.04
CA LEU A 17 -10.35 -31.26 -9.99
C LEU A 17 -10.91 -31.94 -8.75
N ASP A 18 -11.75 -32.97 -8.91
CA ASP A 18 -12.38 -33.68 -7.79
C ASP A 18 -11.32 -34.47 -7.02
N VAL A 19 -10.43 -35.17 -7.72
CA VAL A 19 -9.29 -35.87 -7.11
C VAL A 19 -8.33 -34.89 -6.38
N PHE A 20 -8.12 -33.69 -6.95
CA PHE A 20 -7.32 -32.66 -6.29
C PHE A 20 -8.00 -32.18 -5.01
N LEU A 21 -9.30 -31.90 -5.05
CA LEU A 21 -10.07 -31.37 -3.92
C LEU A 21 -10.21 -32.37 -2.77
N ASP A 22 -10.37 -33.65 -3.07
CA ASP A 22 -10.45 -34.73 -2.06
C ASP A 22 -9.21 -34.81 -1.17
N ASN A 23 -8.06 -34.33 -1.63
CA ASN A 23 -6.81 -34.29 -0.89
C ASN A 23 -6.54 -32.94 -0.17
N VAL A 24 -7.40 -31.94 -0.34
CA VAL A 24 -7.23 -30.62 0.29
C VAL A 24 -7.77 -30.65 1.72
N VAL A 25 -6.91 -30.62 2.68
CA VAL A 25 -7.26 -30.64 4.13
C VAL A 25 -7.24 -29.23 4.74
N CYS A 26 -6.62 -28.26 4.08
CA CYS A 26 -6.51 -26.91 4.58
C CYS A 26 -6.49 -25.89 3.43
N ILE A 27 -7.20 -24.78 3.61
CA ILE A 27 -7.15 -23.61 2.74
C ILE A 27 -6.69 -22.40 3.54
N MET A 28 -5.70 -21.69 3.02
CA MET A 28 -5.26 -20.39 3.53
C MET A 28 -5.52 -19.33 2.47
N VAL A 29 -6.28 -18.30 2.81
CA VAL A 29 -6.60 -17.17 1.94
C VAL A 29 -5.90 -15.93 2.46
N ASP A 30 -4.88 -15.48 1.75
CA ASP A 30 -4.21 -14.21 2.03
C ASP A 30 -5.03 -13.05 1.47
N GLU A 31 -4.93 -11.88 2.12
CA GLU A 31 -5.69 -10.67 1.79
C GLU A 31 -7.22 -10.93 1.73
N VAL A 32 -7.72 -11.67 2.71
CA VAL A 32 -9.11 -12.14 2.73
C VAL A 32 -10.16 -11.02 2.69
N HIS A 33 -9.80 -9.79 3.04
CA HIS A 33 -10.66 -8.62 2.85
C HIS A 33 -11.08 -8.41 1.37
N LYS A 34 -10.37 -9.02 0.41
CA LYS A 34 -10.75 -9.07 -1.01
C LYS A 34 -11.79 -10.16 -1.32
N ALA A 35 -12.12 -11.03 -0.34
CA ALA A 35 -13.10 -12.12 -0.48
C ALA A 35 -14.56 -11.67 -0.64
N LYS A 36 -14.81 -10.37 -0.61
CA LYS A 36 -16.08 -9.77 -1.05
C LYS A 36 -16.35 -9.93 -2.56
N ALA A 37 -15.34 -10.26 -3.34
CA ALA A 37 -15.53 -10.63 -4.72
C ALA A 37 -16.37 -11.92 -4.79
N ASP A 38 -17.50 -11.88 -5.48
CA ASP A 38 -18.44 -12.99 -5.58
C ASP A 38 -17.76 -14.32 -5.92
N VAL A 39 -16.75 -14.27 -6.79
CA VAL A 39 -15.97 -15.46 -7.20
C VAL A 39 -15.30 -16.15 -6.01
N LEU A 40 -14.66 -15.41 -5.10
CA LEU A 40 -13.97 -16.04 -3.97
C LEU A 40 -14.94 -16.55 -2.92
N ARG A 41 -16.02 -15.81 -2.67
CA ARG A 41 -17.11 -16.26 -1.79
C ARG A 41 -17.75 -17.54 -2.33
N ASP A 42 -18.07 -17.58 -3.60
CA ASP A 42 -18.72 -18.72 -4.23
C ASP A 42 -17.81 -19.96 -4.24
N GLN A 43 -16.50 -19.78 -4.40
CA GLN A 43 -15.52 -20.87 -4.27
C GLN A 43 -15.45 -21.40 -2.83
N LEU A 44 -15.35 -20.53 -1.83
CA LEU A 44 -15.27 -20.91 -0.41
C LEU A 44 -16.56 -21.58 0.09
N SER A 45 -17.72 -21.14 -0.39
CA SER A 45 -19.03 -21.69 -0.02
C SER A 45 -19.48 -22.85 -0.91
N GLY A 46 -18.86 -23.05 -2.07
CA GLY A 46 -19.15 -24.10 -3.05
C GLY A 46 -18.08 -25.19 -3.04
N MET A 47 -17.10 -25.05 -3.91
CA MET A 47 -16.07 -26.05 -4.17
C MET A 47 -15.27 -26.46 -2.92
N PHE A 48 -14.97 -25.51 -2.03
CA PHE A 48 -14.17 -25.75 -0.81
C PHE A 48 -15.02 -25.85 0.46
N LYS A 49 -16.34 -26.01 0.36
CA LYS A 49 -17.24 -26.03 1.51
C LYS A 49 -16.91 -27.14 2.52
N ASP A 50 -16.43 -28.27 2.05
CA ASP A 50 -16.15 -29.47 2.84
C ASP A 50 -14.69 -29.55 3.33
N VAL A 51 -13.85 -28.56 3.00
CA VAL A 51 -12.48 -28.50 3.51
C VAL A 51 -12.50 -28.16 4.99
N PRO A 52 -11.93 -29.03 5.87
CA PRO A 52 -12.13 -28.92 7.31
C PRO A 52 -11.40 -27.73 7.96
N ILE A 53 -10.27 -27.31 7.41
CA ILE A 53 -9.47 -26.21 7.95
C ILE A 53 -9.46 -25.06 6.96
N ARG A 54 -9.98 -23.89 7.38
CA ARG A 54 -10.02 -22.69 6.55
C ARG A 54 -9.51 -21.50 7.33
N TRP A 55 -8.46 -20.87 6.83
CA TRP A 55 -7.83 -19.69 7.42
C TRP A 55 -7.92 -18.49 6.49
N GLY A 56 -8.36 -17.37 7.02
CA GLY A 56 -8.28 -16.06 6.37
C GLY A 56 -7.22 -15.20 7.03
N LEU A 57 -6.29 -14.65 6.25
CA LEU A 57 -5.25 -13.75 6.70
C LEU A 57 -5.48 -12.36 6.08
N THR A 58 -5.39 -11.31 6.87
CA THR A 58 -5.46 -9.94 6.37
C THR A 58 -4.81 -8.96 7.34
N GLY A 59 -4.07 -8.01 6.80
CA GLY A 59 -3.56 -6.86 7.57
C GLY A 59 -4.63 -5.77 7.81
N THR A 60 -5.81 -5.89 7.21
CA THR A 60 -6.88 -4.89 7.29
C THR A 60 -8.25 -5.55 7.30
N ILE A 61 -8.87 -5.61 8.47
CA ILE A 61 -10.26 -6.07 8.58
C ILE A 61 -11.18 -4.98 8.00
N PRO A 62 -12.12 -5.31 7.09
CA PRO A 62 -13.08 -4.34 6.61
C PRO A 62 -13.87 -3.71 7.75
N LYS A 63 -14.01 -2.38 7.73
CA LYS A 63 -14.80 -1.63 8.72
C LYS A 63 -16.27 -1.48 8.32
N ASP A 64 -16.61 -1.85 7.10
CA ASP A 64 -17.97 -1.91 6.61
C ASP A 64 -18.59 -3.22 7.09
N ASP A 65 -19.71 -3.15 7.79
CA ASP A 65 -20.38 -4.31 8.40
C ASP A 65 -20.73 -5.36 7.35
N HIS A 66 -21.14 -4.97 6.15
CA HIS A 66 -21.47 -5.90 5.07
C HIS A 66 -20.25 -6.66 4.55
N GLU A 67 -19.12 -5.98 4.42
CA GLU A 67 -17.86 -6.61 3.98
C GLU A 67 -17.30 -7.54 5.06
N ALA A 68 -17.36 -7.15 6.33
CA ALA A 68 -16.94 -7.96 7.46
C ALA A 68 -17.81 -9.22 7.61
N VAL A 69 -19.12 -9.10 7.46
CA VAL A 69 -20.07 -10.22 7.47
C VAL A 69 -19.76 -11.20 6.34
N ALA A 70 -19.48 -10.73 5.13
CA ALA A 70 -19.13 -11.62 4.01
C ALA A 70 -17.88 -12.47 4.30
N CYS A 71 -16.85 -11.89 4.89
CA CYS A 71 -15.64 -12.62 5.31
C CYS A 71 -15.96 -13.63 6.41
N THR A 72 -16.75 -13.23 7.41
CA THR A 72 -17.15 -14.11 8.53
C THR A 72 -18.00 -15.29 8.07
N CYS A 73 -18.93 -15.08 7.15
CA CYS A 73 -19.74 -16.16 6.57
C CYS A 73 -18.90 -17.17 5.77
N ALA A 74 -17.84 -16.71 5.11
CA ALA A 74 -17.00 -17.58 4.28
C ALA A 74 -15.93 -18.36 5.09
N LEU A 75 -15.40 -17.79 6.17
CA LEU A 75 -14.23 -18.32 6.88
C LEU A 75 -14.42 -18.48 8.39
N GLY A 76 -15.46 -17.90 8.95
CA GLY A 76 -15.69 -17.88 10.39
C GLY A 76 -15.25 -16.58 11.07
N PRO A 77 -15.39 -16.47 12.38
CA PRO A 77 -15.06 -15.28 13.16
C PRO A 77 -13.54 -15.02 13.20
N VAL A 78 -13.16 -13.79 13.55
CA VAL A 78 -11.76 -13.45 13.84
C VAL A 78 -11.32 -14.21 15.10
N VAL A 79 -10.29 -15.03 14.95
CA VAL A 79 -9.77 -15.89 16.05
C VAL A 79 -8.48 -15.32 16.67
N GLY A 80 -7.86 -14.33 16.04
CA GLY A 80 -6.67 -13.68 16.56
C GLY A 80 -6.33 -12.43 15.77
N SER A 81 -5.68 -11.49 16.42
CA SER A 81 -5.14 -10.28 15.79
C SER A 81 -3.82 -9.89 16.46
N LEU A 82 -2.91 -9.34 15.68
CA LEU A 82 -1.70 -8.69 16.16
C LEU A 82 -1.70 -7.26 15.64
N SER A 83 -1.56 -6.30 16.53
CA SER A 83 -1.43 -4.90 16.18
C SER A 83 -0.05 -4.60 15.61
N SER A 84 0.06 -3.50 14.85
CA SER A 84 1.37 -3.04 14.37
C SER A 84 2.33 -2.76 15.54
N LYS A 85 1.80 -2.28 16.67
CA LYS A 85 2.58 -2.02 17.88
C LYS A 85 3.14 -3.29 18.51
N GLU A 86 2.31 -4.34 18.66
CA GLU A 86 2.77 -5.64 19.16
C GLU A 86 3.86 -6.23 18.26
N LEU A 87 3.72 -6.11 16.93
CA LEU A 87 4.73 -6.59 15.99
C LEU A 87 6.04 -5.78 16.06
N GLN A 88 5.98 -4.48 16.37
CA GLN A 88 7.16 -3.65 16.65
C GLN A 88 7.82 -4.08 17.96
N ASP A 89 7.06 -4.25 19.03
CA ASP A 89 7.56 -4.69 20.34
C ASP A 89 8.20 -6.08 20.28
N MET A 90 7.67 -6.97 19.43
CA MET A 90 8.26 -8.28 19.11
C MET A 90 9.50 -8.18 18.20
N GLY A 91 9.83 -7.01 17.69
CA GLY A 91 10.95 -6.79 16.77
C GLY A 91 10.72 -7.36 15.35
N VAL A 92 9.50 -7.66 14.96
CA VAL A 92 9.14 -8.11 13.60
C VAL A 92 9.06 -6.95 12.64
N LEU A 93 8.53 -5.80 13.09
CA LEU A 93 8.46 -4.56 12.33
C LEU A 93 9.44 -3.53 12.90
N ALA A 94 9.91 -2.64 12.05
CA ALA A 94 10.69 -1.47 12.45
C ALA A 94 9.79 -0.45 13.17
N ASP A 95 10.38 0.32 14.08
CA ASP A 95 9.71 1.49 14.64
C ASP A 95 9.49 2.56 13.58
N LEU A 96 8.49 3.40 13.79
CA LEU A 96 8.20 4.50 12.88
C LEU A 96 7.66 5.74 13.58
N ASP A 97 7.90 6.88 12.97
CA ASP A 97 7.19 8.13 13.24
C ASP A 97 6.62 8.68 11.94
N ILE A 98 5.44 9.28 12.01
CA ILE A 98 4.78 9.89 10.87
C ILE A 98 4.89 11.41 10.94
N SER A 99 5.59 11.99 9.99
CA SER A 99 5.68 13.43 9.78
C SER A 99 4.67 13.86 8.72
N ILE A 100 3.60 14.51 9.14
CA ILE A 100 2.60 15.05 8.21
C ILE A 100 3.06 16.44 7.77
N LEU A 101 3.39 16.59 6.49
CA LEU A 101 3.72 17.88 5.88
C LEU A 101 2.47 18.43 5.18
N GLN A 102 1.79 19.36 5.84
CA GLN A 102 0.63 20.01 5.28
C GLN A 102 1.05 21.26 4.51
N MET A 103 1.07 21.15 3.18
CA MET A 103 1.43 22.24 2.28
C MET A 103 0.34 23.30 2.29
N LYS A 104 0.74 24.58 2.35
CA LYS A 104 -0.16 25.72 2.21
C LYS A 104 -0.27 26.05 0.72
N ASP A 105 -1.28 25.47 0.09
CA ASP A 105 -1.54 25.61 -1.33
C ASP A 105 -2.50 26.78 -1.61
N ALA A 106 -2.17 27.63 -2.58
CA ALA A 106 -2.88 28.87 -2.84
C ALA A 106 -4.14 28.78 -3.73
N PRO A 107 -4.32 27.78 -4.64
CA PRO A 107 -5.48 27.81 -5.52
C PRO A 107 -6.78 27.51 -4.76
N ALA A 108 -7.81 28.27 -5.10
CA ALA A 108 -9.16 28.10 -4.56
C ALA A 108 -10.11 27.62 -5.67
N GLY A 109 -11.22 26.99 -5.28
CA GLY A 109 -12.34 26.80 -6.18
C GLY A 109 -12.40 25.46 -6.92
N PHE A 110 -11.78 24.40 -6.42
CA PHE A 110 -12.01 23.06 -6.97
C PHE A 110 -13.42 22.56 -6.62
N ASN A 111 -14.15 22.10 -7.63
CA ASN A 111 -15.52 21.60 -7.48
C ASN A 111 -15.56 20.11 -7.07
N SER A 112 -14.45 19.38 -7.25
CA SER A 112 -14.35 17.97 -6.91
C SER A 112 -12.97 17.60 -6.40
N TYR A 113 -12.90 16.48 -5.65
CA TYR A 113 -11.64 15.90 -5.23
C TYR A 113 -10.72 15.53 -6.42
N ALA A 114 -11.30 15.04 -7.51
CA ALA A 114 -10.52 14.67 -8.68
C ALA A 114 -9.79 15.86 -9.32
N GLN A 115 -10.43 17.05 -9.32
CA GLN A 115 -9.81 18.28 -9.81
C GLN A 115 -8.71 18.77 -8.86
N GLU A 116 -8.98 18.80 -7.54
CA GLU A 116 -7.99 19.15 -6.52
C GLU A 116 -6.78 18.22 -6.60
N LEU A 117 -7.00 16.91 -6.60
CA LEU A 117 -5.94 15.91 -6.69
C LEU A 117 -5.14 16.05 -8.00
N LYS A 118 -5.80 16.29 -9.13
CA LYS A 118 -5.11 16.51 -10.40
C LYS A 118 -4.12 17.67 -10.29
N TRP A 119 -4.56 18.79 -9.76
CA TRP A 119 -3.70 19.96 -9.59
C TRP A 119 -2.56 19.67 -8.62
N LEU A 120 -2.84 19.11 -7.44
CA LEU A 120 -1.85 18.80 -6.40
C LEU A 120 -0.75 17.84 -6.88
N THR A 121 -1.06 17.00 -7.86
CA THR A 121 -0.14 15.96 -8.38
C THR A 121 0.46 16.30 -9.73
N THR A 122 0.18 17.49 -10.30
CA THR A 122 0.74 17.93 -11.59
C THR A 122 1.27 19.36 -11.61
N ASP A 123 1.07 20.13 -10.53
CA ASP A 123 1.67 21.48 -10.44
C ASP A 123 3.19 21.38 -10.26
N GLU A 124 3.93 21.83 -11.26
CA GLU A 124 5.38 21.66 -11.35
C GLU A 124 6.12 22.44 -10.25
N VAL A 125 5.61 23.61 -9.85
CA VAL A 125 6.23 24.43 -8.79
C VAL A 125 6.11 23.72 -7.45
N ARG A 126 4.93 23.19 -7.15
CA ARG A 126 4.67 22.38 -5.97
C ARG A 126 5.55 21.13 -5.95
N LEU A 127 5.57 20.39 -7.04
CA LEU A 127 6.35 19.15 -7.14
C LEU A 127 7.85 19.43 -7.03
N LYS A 128 8.35 20.53 -7.59
CA LYS A 128 9.74 20.95 -7.44
C LYS A 128 10.11 21.26 -5.98
N HIS A 129 9.19 21.83 -5.22
CA HIS A 129 9.42 22.03 -3.78
C HIS A 129 9.44 20.69 -3.04
N ILE A 130 8.50 19.81 -3.36
CA ILE A 130 8.43 18.46 -2.79
C ILE A 130 9.68 17.65 -3.14
N SER A 131 10.21 17.75 -4.36
CA SER A 131 11.48 17.11 -4.73
C SER A 131 12.63 17.50 -3.82
N LYS A 132 12.75 18.79 -3.48
CA LYS A 132 13.80 19.25 -2.54
C LYS A 132 13.66 18.63 -1.15
N VAL A 133 12.42 18.44 -0.68
CA VAL A 133 12.17 17.76 0.60
C VAL A 133 12.61 16.30 0.51
N ILE A 134 12.26 15.62 -0.58
CA ILE A 134 12.63 14.21 -0.82
C ILE A 134 14.15 14.06 -0.93
N ASP A 135 14.83 14.96 -1.61
CA ASP A 135 16.31 14.97 -1.71
C ASP A 135 16.99 15.13 -0.34
N GLN A 136 16.40 15.93 0.56
CA GLN A 136 16.94 16.05 1.92
C GLN A 136 16.73 14.76 2.71
N LEU A 137 15.59 14.11 2.55
CA LEU A 137 15.29 12.83 3.20
C LEU A 137 16.22 11.73 2.71
N SER A 138 16.47 11.67 1.39
CA SER A 138 17.30 10.62 0.77
C SER A 138 18.74 10.62 1.24
N LYS A 139 19.25 11.72 1.76
CA LYS A 139 20.59 11.79 2.35
C LYS A 139 20.75 10.88 3.58
N ASN A 140 19.63 10.48 4.19
CA ASN A 140 19.61 9.61 5.37
C ASN A 140 19.17 8.16 5.01
N GLY A 141 19.25 7.77 3.74
CA GLY A 141 18.94 6.43 3.26
C GLY A 141 17.91 6.38 2.14
N ASN A 142 17.75 5.19 1.56
CA ASN A 142 16.84 4.98 0.44
C ASN A 142 15.42 5.44 0.75
N THR A 143 14.85 6.17 -0.18
CA THR A 143 13.54 6.81 -0.05
C THR A 143 12.57 6.27 -1.07
N LEU A 144 11.46 5.69 -0.62
CA LEU A 144 10.35 5.27 -1.47
C LEU A 144 9.27 6.35 -1.48
N VAL A 145 8.96 6.86 -2.66
CA VAL A 145 7.92 7.87 -2.88
C VAL A 145 6.71 7.23 -3.55
N LEU A 146 5.58 7.23 -2.86
CA LEU A 146 4.33 6.68 -3.36
C LEU A 146 3.44 7.78 -3.93
N ILE A 147 3.01 7.59 -5.17
CA ILE A 147 2.20 8.54 -5.94
C ILE A 147 0.94 7.88 -6.50
N ASP A 148 -0.10 8.67 -6.77
CA ASP A 148 -1.36 8.16 -7.33
C ASP A 148 -1.33 8.06 -8.87
N ARG A 149 -0.61 8.95 -9.56
CA ARG A 149 -0.68 9.13 -11.02
C ARG A 149 0.67 8.95 -11.70
N ILE A 150 0.68 8.28 -12.84
CA ILE A 150 1.88 8.10 -13.68
C ILE A 150 2.48 9.46 -14.06
N ARG A 151 1.65 10.44 -14.46
CA ARG A 151 2.13 11.78 -14.84
C ARG A 151 2.94 12.48 -13.74
N THR A 152 2.59 12.25 -12.49
CA THR A 152 3.38 12.77 -11.34
C THR A 152 4.79 12.17 -11.32
N GLY A 153 4.90 10.88 -11.58
CA GLY A 153 6.19 10.19 -11.68
C GLY A 153 7.03 10.75 -12.84
N GLU A 154 6.42 10.92 -14.00
CA GLU A 154 7.09 11.52 -15.17
C GLU A 154 7.65 12.91 -14.85
N ILE A 155 6.86 13.79 -14.21
CA ILE A 155 7.32 15.13 -13.81
C ILE A 155 8.48 15.03 -12.80
N PHE A 156 8.42 14.11 -11.86
CA PHE A 156 9.52 13.92 -10.91
C PHE A 156 10.81 13.49 -11.60
N ILE A 157 10.76 12.59 -12.59
CA ILE A 157 11.93 12.16 -13.35
C ILE A 157 12.43 13.26 -14.29
N GLU A 158 11.53 14.02 -14.91
CA GLU A 158 11.91 15.21 -15.71
C GLU A 158 12.70 16.23 -14.85
N GLN A 159 12.33 16.39 -13.58
CA GLN A 159 13.00 17.30 -12.63
C GLN A 159 14.24 16.70 -11.96
N ASN A 160 14.31 15.38 -11.82
CA ASN A 160 15.35 14.64 -11.08
C ASN A 160 15.70 13.35 -11.86
N PRO A 161 16.53 13.44 -12.91
CA PRO A 161 16.82 12.30 -13.79
C PRO A 161 17.54 11.12 -13.12
N GLU A 162 18.15 11.34 -11.94
CA GLU A 162 18.82 10.31 -11.12
C GLU A 162 17.84 9.47 -10.28
N TRP A 163 16.57 9.85 -10.22
CA TRP A 163 15.54 9.07 -9.51
C TRP A 163 15.04 7.94 -10.39
N VAL A 164 14.60 6.86 -9.77
CA VAL A 164 14.03 5.71 -10.48
C VAL A 164 12.50 5.76 -10.39
N PHE A 165 11.81 5.60 -11.53
CA PHE A 165 10.35 5.53 -11.57
C PHE A 165 9.86 4.16 -11.98
N VAL A 166 9.09 3.53 -11.10
CA VAL A 166 8.49 2.21 -11.30
C VAL A 166 6.97 2.33 -11.44
N SER A 167 6.46 1.97 -12.60
CA SER A 167 5.02 2.01 -12.89
C SER A 167 4.46 0.63 -13.28
N GLY A 168 3.14 0.51 -13.33
CA GLY A 168 2.46 -0.74 -13.69
C GLY A 168 2.73 -1.24 -15.11
N GLY A 169 3.23 -0.39 -16.01
CA GLY A 169 3.59 -0.75 -17.38
C GLY A 169 4.92 -1.51 -17.52
N MET A 170 5.77 -1.51 -16.47
CA MET A 170 7.03 -2.28 -16.48
C MET A 170 6.74 -3.78 -16.31
N LYS A 171 7.51 -4.62 -17.03
CA LYS A 171 7.44 -6.07 -16.81
C LYS A 171 7.90 -6.40 -15.40
N VAL A 172 7.32 -7.47 -14.83
CA VAL A 172 7.61 -7.88 -13.45
C VAL A 172 9.09 -8.19 -13.23
N LYS A 173 9.75 -8.81 -14.24
CA LYS A 173 11.17 -9.16 -14.18
C LYS A 173 12.04 -7.91 -14.12
N ASP A 174 11.83 -6.96 -15.04
CA ASP A 174 12.60 -5.71 -15.10
C ASP A 174 12.46 -4.90 -13.80
N ARG A 175 11.26 -4.92 -13.20
CA ARG A 175 10.96 -4.29 -11.93
C ARG A 175 11.69 -4.94 -10.74
N GLN A 176 11.85 -6.26 -10.76
CA GLN A 176 12.59 -6.97 -9.72
C GLN A 176 14.09 -6.69 -9.81
N GLU A 177 14.63 -6.63 -11.01
CA GLU A 177 16.05 -6.28 -11.25
C GLU A 177 16.35 -4.86 -10.71
N GLU A 178 15.47 -3.88 -10.97
CA GLU A 178 15.58 -2.53 -10.40
C GLU A 178 15.54 -2.54 -8.86
N TYR A 179 14.66 -3.34 -8.25
CA TYR A 179 14.58 -3.41 -6.78
C TYR A 179 15.81 -4.05 -6.16
N ASP A 180 16.35 -5.08 -6.78
CA ASP A 180 17.55 -5.77 -6.31
C ASP A 180 18.77 -4.83 -6.41
N GLU A 181 18.92 -4.11 -7.52
CA GLU A 181 19.98 -3.11 -7.69
C GLU A 181 19.90 -2.00 -6.66
N ILE A 182 18.70 -1.45 -6.41
CA ILE A 182 18.48 -0.38 -5.43
C ILE A 182 18.75 -0.87 -4.00
N SER A 183 18.48 -2.13 -3.71
CA SER A 183 18.72 -2.70 -2.37
C SER A 183 20.21 -2.74 -2.01
N GLU A 184 21.10 -2.76 -3.00
CA GLU A 184 22.55 -2.70 -2.84
C GLU A 184 23.10 -1.26 -2.79
N MET A 185 22.27 -0.26 -3.13
CA MET A 185 22.65 1.15 -3.17
C MET A 185 22.21 1.89 -1.92
N ASP A 186 22.84 3.05 -1.67
CA ASP A 186 22.48 3.97 -0.60
C ASP A 186 21.95 5.29 -1.18
N ASN A 187 21.06 5.93 -0.42
CA ASN A 187 20.54 7.28 -0.69
C ASN A 187 19.80 7.42 -2.04
N LYS A 188 19.22 6.34 -2.53
CA LYS A 188 18.41 6.35 -3.76
C LYS A 188 16.97 6.77 -3.52
N VAL A 189 16.40 7.44 -4.51
CA VAL A 189 14.97 7.78 -4.53
C VAL A 189 14.27 6.94 -5.57
N ILE A 190 13.23 6.24 -5.10
CA ILE A 190 12.37 5.40 -5.93
C ILE A 190 10.98 6.00 -5.89
N VAL A 191 10.45 6.34 -7.04
CA VAL A 191 9.06 6.78 -7.21
C VAL A 191 8.24 5.60 -7.70
N ALA A 192 7.14 5.29 -7.05
CA ALA A 192 6.25 4.20 -7.47
C ALA A 192 4.78 4.59 -7.31
N THR A 193 3.92 4.04 -8.18
CA THR A 193 2.48 4.23 -7.98
C THR A 193 1.97 3.37 -6.83
N TYR A 194 0.94 3.85 -6.10
CA TYR A 194 0.29 3.05 -5.03
C TYR A 194 -0.17 1.67 -5.52
N GLY A 195 -0.60 1.57 -6.79
CA GLY A 195 -0.99 0.29 -7.38
C GLY A 195 0.15 -0.71 -7.48
N VAL A 196 1.32 -0.27 -7.90
CA VAL A 196 2.54 -1.10 -7.95
C VAL A 196 3.00 -1.47 -6.54
N ALA A 197 2.99 -0.52 -5.63
CA ALA A 197 3.32 -0.78 -4.23
C ALA A 197 2.40 -1.82 -3.60
N ALA A 198 1.10 -1.80 -3.94
CA ALA A 198 0.12 -2.77 -3.43
C ALA A 198 0.37 -4.22 -3.88
N VAL A 199 1.02 -4.44 -5.02
CA VAL A 199 1.19 -5.78 -5.63
C VAL A 199 2.54 -6.42 -5.35
N GLY A 200 3.56 -5.69 -4.87
CA GLY A 200 4.80 -6.39 -4.58
C GLY A 200 6.11 -5.61 -4.57
N ILE A 201 6.14 -4.37 -4.09
CA ILE A 201 7.44 -3.78 -3.74
C ILE A 201 8.00 -4.52 -2.52
N ASN A 202 9.16 -5.12 -2.67
CA ASN A 202 9.91 -5.73 -1.58
C ASN A 202 11.34 -5.17 -1.57
N ILE A 203 11.49 -3.96 -1.05
CA ILE A 203 12.80 -3.33 -0.86
C ILE A 203 13.02 -3.20 0.65
N PRO A 204 13.83 -4.09 1.27
CA PRO A 204 14.02 -4.08 2.73
C PRO A 204 14.66 -2.79 3.24
N ARG A 205 15.59 -2.21 2.48
CA ARG A 205 16.38 -1.03 2.88
C ARG A 205 15.72 0.31 2.53
N ILE A 206 14.40 0.43 2.73
CA ILE A 206 13.69 1.72 2.65
C ILE A 206 13.71 2.36 4.05
N PHE A 207 14.46 3.45 4.21
CA PHE A 207 14.58 4.22 5.46
C PHE A 207 13.56 5.36 5.52
N ASN A 208 13.15 5.89 4.36
CA ASN A 208 12.13 6.92 4.27
C ASN A 208 11.00 6.47 3.34
N LEU A 209 9.77 6.55 3.83
CA LEU A 209 8.55 6.32 3.04
C LEU A 209 7.80 7.63 2.89
N VAL A 210 7.75 8.16 1.68
CA VAL A 210 7.00 9.37 1.36
C VAL A 210 5.69 9.00 0.69
N MET A 211 4.58 9.43 1.25
CA MET A 211 3.24 9.27 0.69
C MET A 211 2.74 10.61 0.16
N LEU A 212 2.63 10.76 -1.16
CA LEU A 212 2.10 11.96 -1.78
C LEU A 212 0.59 11.83 -1.98
N GLU A 213 -0.17 12.69 -1.33
CA GLU A 213 -1.63 12.75 -1.40
C GLU A 213 -2.31 11.36 -1.31
N PRO A 214 -2.08 10.59 -0.24
CA PRO A 214 -2.51 9.18 -0.16
C PRO A 214 -4.03 9.00 -0.12
N GLY A 215 -4.79 10.08 -0.11
CA GLY A 215 -6.25 10.05 -0.07
C GLY A 215 -6.80 9.69 1.31
N LYS A 216 -7.93 8.97 1.33
CA LYS A 216 -8.64 8.58 2.55
C LYS A 216 -8.75 7.05 2.75
N SER A 217 -8.17 6.26 1.87
CA SER A 217 -8.27 4.79 1.95
C SER A 217 -7.40 4.24 3.07
N PHE A 218 -8.04 3.74 4.13
CA PHE A 218 -7.36 3.08 5.23
C PHE A 218 -6.46 1.94 4.74
N VAL A 219 -7.00 1.06 3.90
CA VAL A 219 -6.26 -0.09 3.34
C VAL A 219 -5.00 0.38 2.62
N ARG A 220 -5.14 1.35 1.70
CA ARG A 220 -4.01 1.91 0.94
C ARG A 220 -2.92 2.45 1.87
N VAL A 221 -3.30 3.28 2.84
CA VAL A 221 -2.36 3.94 3.75
C VAL A 221 -1.63 2.91 4.62
N ILE A 222 -2.36 2.01 5.26
CA ILE A 222 -1.76 1.00 6.15
C ILE A 222 -0.91 -0.01 5.38
N GLN A 223 -1.35 -0.47 4.22
CA GLN A 223 -0.54 -1.37 3.39
C GLN A 223 0.73 -0.68 2.88
N SER A 224 0.67 0.62 2.55
CA SER A 224 1.85 1.39 2.15
C SER A 224 2.86 1.49 3.30
N ILE A 225 2.40 1.84 4.49
CA ILE A 225 3.23 1.89 5.70
C ILE A 225 3.82 0.50 5.98
N GLY A 226 2.99 -0.55 6.01
CA GLY A 226 3.42 -1.93 6.29
C GLY A 226 4.54 -2.43 5.38
N ARG A 227 4.61 -1.94 4.14
CA ARG A 227 5.71 -2.29 3.22
C ARG A 227 7.00 -1.52 3.53
N GLY A 228 6.87 -0.26 3.94
CA GLY A 228 8.01 0.57 4.33
C GLY A 228 8.66 0.13 5.64
N ILE A 229 7.90 -0.42 6.58
CA ILE A 229 8.38 -0.74 7.94
C ILE A 229 8.97 -2.14 8.10
N ARG A 230 9.19 -2.89 7.03
CA ARG A 230 9.91 -4.17 7.12
C ARG A 230 11.32 -3.95 7.66
N ARG A 231 11.74 -4.78 8.60
CA ARG A 231 13.11 -4.73 9.14
C ARG A 231 14.14 -5.18 8.10
N ALA A 232 15.33 -4.59 8.20
CA ALA A 232 16.53 -5.07 7.53
C ALA A 232 17.65 -5.15 8.57
N LYS A 233 18.78 -5.76 8.23
CA LYS A 233 19.90 -5.92 9.17
C LYS A 233 20.42 -4.59 9.74
N ASP A 234 20.35 -3.55 8.95
CA ASP A 234 20.81 -2.18 9.22
C ASP A 234 19.65 -1.19 9.42
N LYS A 235 18.42 -1.70 9.61
CA LYS A 235 17.22 -0.85 9.70
C LYS A 235 16.26 -1.36 10.76
N ASP A 236 16.13 -0.61 11.83
CA ASP A 236 15.16 -0.81 12.91
C ASP A 236 14.14 0.34 13.04
N TYR A 237 14.29 1.40 12.22
CA TYR A 237 13.44 2.57 12.21
C TYR A 237 13.11 3.04 10.79
N VAL A 238 11.91 3.59 10.59
CA VAL A 238 11.46 4.18 9.31
C VAL A 238 10.82 5.54 9.55
N ASN A 239 11.27 6.53 8.79
CA ASN A 239 10.63 7.82 8.74
C ASN A 239 9.52 7.81 7.69
N VAL A 240 8.28 7.98 8.12
CA VAL A 240 7.11 8.05 7.23
C VAL A 240 6.70 9.51 7.06
N VAL A 241 6.65 9.99 5.83
CA VAL A 241 6.29 11.37 5.51
C VAL A 241 4.97 11.38 4.72
N ASP A 242 3.92 11.93 5.31
CA ASP A 242 2.60 12.11 4.69
C ASP A 242 2.50 13.53 4.14
N ILE A 243 2.73 13.72 2.83
CA ILE A 243 2.63 15.02 2.17
C ILE A 243 1.20 15.24 1.69
N THR A 244 0.58 16.29 2.18
CA THR A 244 -0.82 16.64 1.87
C THR A 244 -1.00 18.15 1.76
N SER A 245 -2.20 18.57 1.40
CA SER A 245 -2.58 19.99 1.21
C SER A 245 -3.46 20.50 2.33
N ASP A 246 -3.50 21.83 2.49
CA ASP A 246 -4.48 22.51 3.31
C ASP A 246 -5.80 22.82 2.54
N LEU A 247 -5.96 22.35 1.31
CA LEU A 247 -7.16 22.50 0.51
C LEU A 247 -8.33 21.65 1.03
N LYS A 248 -9.52 21.96 0.55
CA LYS A 248 -10.80 21.47 1.11
C LYS A 248 -10.91 19.95 1.21
N TYR A 249 -10.59 19.23 0.15
CA TYR A 249 -10.75 17.77 0.12
C TYR A 249 -9.58 17.06 0.81
N SER A 250 -8.36 17.55 0.62
CA SER A 250 -7.16 17.02 1.27
C SER A 250 -7.25 17.15 2.79
N LYS A 251 -7.75 18.26 3.33
CA LYS A 251 -8.04 18.41 4.78
C LYS A 251 -8.99 17.34 5.31
N ARG A 252 -10.08 17.05 4.56
CA ARG A 252 -11.04 16.01 4.96
C ARG A 252 -10.39 14.63 4.96
N HIS A 253 -9.56 14.35 3.95
CA HIS A 253 -8.82 13.09 3.86
C HIS A 253 -7.78 12.96 4.97
N LEU A 254 -7.06 14.04 5.27
CA LEU A 254 -6.11 14.07 6.39
C LEU A 254 -6.80 13.77 7.72
N THR A 255 -7.99 14.33 7.97
CA THR A 255 -8.76 14.03 9.19
C THR A 255 -9.02 12.53 9.35
N LYS A 256 -9.36 11.83 8.26
CA LYS A 256 -9.54 10.37 8.27
C LYS A 256 -8.23 9.63 8.51
N ARG A 257 -7.13 10.04 7.87
CA ARG A 257 -5.81 9.41 8.07
C ARG A 257 -5.32 9.55 9.50
N LYS A 258 -5.49 10.73 10.12
CA LYS A 258 -5.14 10.93 11.54
C LYS A 258 -5.90 9.99 12.47
N GLN A 259 -7.16 9.68 12.15
CA GLN A 259 -7.91 8.67 12.89
C GLN A 259 -7.25 7.29 12.74
N PHE A 260 -6.84 6.92 11.51
CA PHE A 260 -6.15 5.65 11.25
C PHE A 260 -4.80 5.56 11.99
N TYR A 261 -4.01 6.65 12.00
CA TYR A 261 -2.75 6.69 12.74
C TYR A 261 -2.95 6.49 14.24
N LYS A 262 -3.99 7.09 14.82
CA LYS A 262 -4.34 6.88 16.23
C LYS A 262 -4.79 5.45 16.52
N GLU A 263 -5.63 4.86 15.68
CA GLU A 263 -6.10 3.49 15.83
C GLU A 263 -4.99 2.43 15.73
N GLN A 264 -3.93 2.74 14.98
CA GLN A 264 -2.73 1.90 14.86
C GLN A 264 -1.63 2.27 15.86
N GLU A 265 -1.92 3.20 16.76
CA GLU A 265 -0.98 3.73 17.76
C GLU A 265 0.32 4.33 17.17
N PHE A 266 0.27 4.77 15.89
CA PHE A 266 1.40 5.43 15.25
C PHE A 266 1.55 6.86 15.76
N ARG A 267 2.74 7.18 16.27
CA ARG A 267 3.10 8.55 16.62
C ARG A 267 3.11 9.43 15.38
N HIS A 268 2.48 10.59 15.44
CA HIS A 268 2.46 11.50 14.31
C HIS A 268 2.50 12.96 14.73
N THR A 269 3.19 13.77 13.91
CA THR A 269 3.30 15.22 14.04
C THR A 269 2.78 15.89 12.78
N ILE A 270 2.37 17.16 12.88
CA ILE A 270 1.93 17.96 11.73
C ILE A 270 2.75 19.23 11.64
N THR A 271 3.37 19.43 10.50
CA THR A 271 4.08 20.66 10.16
C THR A 271 3.39 21.32 8.97
N LYS A 272 3.03 22.60 9.12
CA LYS A 272 2.53 23.41 8.01
C LYS A 272 3.71 23.97 7.24
N VAL A 273 3.71 23.77 5.93
CA VAL A 273 4.79 24.18 5.04
C VAL A 273 4.29 25.24 4.09
N GLU A 274 4.92 26.41 4.16
CA GLU A 274 4.75 27.45 3.15
C GLU A 274 5.88 27.30 2.12
N TYR A 275 5.51 27.30 0.84
CA TYR A 275 6.47 27.25 -0.26
C TYR A 275 6.10 28.35 -1.28
N LYS A 276 7.04 29.17 -1.64
CA LYS A 276 6.90 30.18 -2.71
C LYS A 276 8.25 30.36 -3.40
#